data_5924220a7e177f06838da546b3394d50
#
_entry.id   5924220a7e177f06838da546b3394d50
#
_cell.length_a   1.000
_cell.length_b   1.000
_cell.length_c   1.000
_cell.angle_alpha   90.00
_cell.angle_beta   90.00
_cell.angle_gamma   90.00
#
_symmetry.space_group_name_H-M   'P 1'
#
loop_
_entity.id
_entity.type
_entity.pdbx_description
1 polymer ?
#
loop_
_entity_poly.entity_id
_entity_poly.type
_entity_poly.pdbx_seq_one_letter_code
_entity_poly.pdbx_strand_id
1 'polypeptide(L)'
;IKNIGENKISPLDVFSVVLSAIAFGGLVYGFSSIGAILNGEGTVAIIIIALGLVSLAIFVWRQIQLGEEDRALMDLRPFKIRNFTFSLVAILLAFGAMLGTVMVLPIYLQNSLGVTALVTGLVVMPGGLLQGVVAPFIGRFYDKVGPRPLLIPGAVLLTVAAWAFTLLDGFSPVAMVVVLHTVFSVGMCLMMTPLMTTALGSLPRTLYGHGSAILNTLQQLAGAAGTAIMIAALSFGTLLASNAGSAQAEAVASGTRVAFIAGGIIAVIA
;
A
#
# COMPACT_ATOMS: atom_id res chain seq x y z
N ILE A 1 21.21 25.77 5.19
CA ILE A 1 19.93 25.40 5.83
C ILE A 1 20.07 25.80 7.28
N LYS A 2 19.34 26.83 7.77
CA LYS A 2 19.29 27.20 9.18
C LYS A 2 18.30 26.28 9.88
N ASN A 3 18.73 25.62 10.97
CA ASN A 3 17.80 24.91 11.87
C ASN A 3 16.82 25.93 12.49
N ILE A 4 15.54 25.80 12.16
CA ILE A 4 14.46 26.70 12.64
C ILE A 4 13.69 26.04 13.80
N GLY A 5 14.10 24.91 14.32
CA GLY A 5 13.46 24.19 15.41
C GLY A 5 14.27 24.25 16.70
N GLU A 6 13.62 24.50 17.84
CA GLU A 6 14.23 24.25 19.15
C GLU A 6 14.47 22.74 19.27
N ASN A 7 15.72 22.32 19.30
CA ASN A 7 16.11 20.94 19.60
C ASN A 7 15.80 20.66 21.08
N LYS A 8 14.60 20.21 21.39
CA LYS A 8 14.35 19.53 22.67
C LYS A 8 15.03 18.15 22.57
N ILE A 9 16.14 17.97 23.25
CA ILE A 9 16.78 16.67 23.42
C ILE A 9 15.91 15.86 24.38
N SER A 10 15.01 15.04 23.83
CA SER A 10 14.28 14.04 24.61
C SER A 10 15.13 12.77 24.71
N PRO A 11 15.29 12.15 25.88
CA PRO A 11 16.01 10.87 26.00
C PRO A 11 15.31 9.81 25.14
N LEU A 12 16.10 9.09 24.34
CA LEU A 12 15.59 8.03 23.47
C LEU A 12 14.99 6.89 24.32
N ASP A 13 13.73 6.58 24.13
CA ASP A 13 13.09 5.42 24.75
C ASP A 13 13.43 4.13 23.98
N VAL A 14 14.57 3.54 24.36
CA VAL A 14 15.08 2.30 23.73
C VAL A 14 14.06 1.17 23.78
N PHE A 15 13.26 1.08 24.85
CA PHE A 15 12.24 0.02 24.96
C PHE A 15 11.15 0.19 23.90
N SER A 16 10.66 1.39 23.66
CA SER A 16 9.72 1.68 22.56
C SER A 16 10.32 1.39 21.18
N VAL A 17 11.63 1.62 20.99
CA VAL A 17 12.32 1.27 19.72
C VAL A 17 12.29 -0.24 19.50
N VAL A 18 12.63 -1.04 20.52
CA VAL A 18 12.59 -2.51 20.42
C VAL A 18 11.17 -3.02 20.18
N LEU A 19 10.18 -2.49 20.91
CA LEU A 19 8.78 -2.85 20.71
C LEU A 19 8.30 -2.54 19.28
N SER A 20 8.64 -1.37 18.76
CA SER A 20 8.28 -0.99 17.38
C SER A 20 8.93 -1.90 16.34
N ALA A 21 10.20 -2.24 16.52
CA ALA A 21 10.91 -3.16 15.62
C ALA A 21 10.26 -4.55 15.58
N ILE A 22 9.90 -5.11 16.76
CA ILE A 22 9.21 -6.40 16.84
C ILE A 22 7.80 -6.30 16.27
N ALA A 23 7.05 -5.23 16.58
CA ALA A 23 5.68 -5.02 16.12
C ALA A 23 5.63 -4.93 14.60
N PHE A 24 6.28 -3.93 14.03
CA PHE A 24 6.19 -3.67 12.58
C PHE A 24 6.99 -4.70 11.76
N GLY A 25 8.19 -5.09 12.20
CA GLY A 25 8.98 -6.13 11.55
C GLY A 25 8.29 -7.49 11.56
N GLY A 26 7.69 -7.87 12.70
CA GLY A 26 6.93 -9.11 12.83
C GLY A 26 5.68 -9.15 11.94
N LEU A 27 4.92 -8.05 11.87
CA LEU A 27 3.75 -7.96 11.00
C LEU A 27 4.11 -7.97 9.51
N VAL A 28 5.15 -7.23 9.11
CA VAL A 28 5.63 -7.23 7.71
C VAL A 28 6.12 -8.61 7.31
N TYR A 29 6.92 -9.29 8.16
CA TYR A 29 7.37 -10.65 7.92
C TYR A 29 6.18 -11.62 7.81
N GLY A 30 5.21 -11.50 8.72
CA GLY A 30 4.02 -12.35 8.73
C GLY A 30 3.19 -12.19 7.44
N PHE A 31 2.92 -10.96 7.02
CA PHE A 31 2.22 -10.71 5.75
C PHE A 31 3.01 -11.22 4.53
N SER A 32 4.33 -11.08 4.54
CA SER A 32 5.18 -11.62 3.46
C SER A 32 5.20 -13.14 3.40
N SER A 33 4.88 -13.81 4.52
CA SER A 33 4.86 -15.27 4.65
C SER A 33 3.48 -15.88 4.47
N ILE A 34 2.49 -15.11 3.97
CA ILE A 34 1.09 -15.59 3.83
C ILE A 34 1.00 -16.85 2.97
N GLY A 35 1.85 -16.99 1.94
CA GLY A 35 1.91 -18.18 1.10
C GLY A 35 2.29 -19.42 1.87
N ALA A 36 3.26 -19.37 2.78
CA ALA A 36 3.65 -20.48 3.64
C ALA A 36 2.53 -20.85 4.62
N ILE A 37 1.81 -19.83 5.15
CA ILE A 37 0.67 -20.04 6.04
C ILE A 37 -0.45 -20.82 5.32
N LEU A 38 -0.77 -20.42 4.08
CA LEU A 38 -1.81 -21.06 3.27
C LEU A 38 -1.45 -22.52 2.90
N ASN A 39 -0.17 -22.82 2.74
CA ASN A 39 0.33 -24.16 2.45
C ASN A 39 0.49 -25.06 3.71
N GLY A 40 0.13 -24.57 4.89
CA GLY A 40 0.25 -25.32 6.15
C GLY A 40 1.66 -25.35 6.76
N GLU A 41 2.64 -24.66 6.16
CA GLU A 41 4.03 -24.57 6.63
C GLU A 41 4.32 -23.31 7.45
N GLY A 42 3.28 -22.53 7.77
CA GLY A 42 3.37 -21.18 8.33
C GLY A 42 3.44 -21.08 9.84
N THR A 43 3.69 -22.13 10.62
CA THR A 43 3.66 -22.09 12.09
C THR A 43 4.55 -20.97 12.66
N VAL A 44 5.78 -20.82 12.15
CA VAL A 44 6.73 -19.76 12.56
C VAL A 44 6.17 -18.39 12.24
N ALA A 45 5.59 -18.21 11.05
CA ALA A 45 5.01 -16.94 10.63
C ALA A 45 3.81 -16.54 11.52
N ILE A 46 2.96 -17.50 11.90
CA ILE A 46 1.83 -17.26 12.82
C ILE A 46 2.32 -16.82 14.19
N ILE A 47 3.36 -17.47 14.73
CA ILE A 47 3.98 -17.08 16.01
C ILE A 47 4.54 -15.66 15.92
N ILE A 48 5.24 -15.34 14.84
CA ILE A 48 5.83 -14.00 14.65
C ILE A 48 4.73 -12.93 14.51
N ILE A 49 3.62 -13.21 13.80
CA ILE A 49 2.46 -12.32 13.74
C ILE A 49 1.88 -12.09 15.14
N ALA A 50 1.69 -13.15 15.91
CA ALA A 50 1.14 -13.04 17.27
C ALA A 50 2.05 -12.19 18.18
N LEU A 51 3.36 -12.42 18.13
CA LEU A 51 4.34 -11.60 18.84
C LEU A 51 4.33 -10.15 18.35
N GLY A 52 4.22 -9.92 17.04
CA GLY A 52 4.10 -8.60 16.45
C GLY A 52 2.85 -7.85 16.93
N LEU A 53 1.69 -8.52 16.98
CA LEU A 53 0.44 -7.94 17.47
C LEU A 53 0.50 -7.60 18.95
N VAL A 54 1.04 -8.48 19.79
CA VAL A 54 1.22 -8.22 21.22
C VAL A 54 2.18 -7.04 21.43
N SER A 55 3.31 -7.03 20.73
CA SER A 55 4.27 -5.92 20.79
C SER A 55 3.65 -4.61 20.32
N LEU A 56 2.81 -4.63 19.27
CA LEU A 56 2.09 -3.45 18.79
C LEU A 56 1.12 -2.92 19.84
N ALA A 57 0.36 -3.79 20.50
CA ALA A 57 -0.57 -3.39 21.56
C ALA A 57 0.18 -2.72 22.73
N ILE A 58 1.29 -3.32 23.18
CA ILE A 58 2.13 -2.75 24.24
C ILE A 58 2.76 -1.43 23.77
N PHE A 59 3.25 -1.35 22.53
CA PHE A 59 3.82 -0.14 21.95
C PHE A 59 2.79 1.00 21.94
N VAL A 60 1.59 0.76 21.38
CA VAL A 60 0.52 1.77 21.30
C VAL A 60 0.13 2.27 22.70
N TRP A 61 -0.09 1.36 23.64
CA TRP A 61 -0.40 1.71 25.02
C TRP A 61 0.69 2.60 25.65
N ARG A 62 1.95 2.23 25.48
CA ARG A 62 3.10 2.99 25.97
C ARG A 62 3.21 4.36 25.29
N GLN A 63 2.99 4.45 23.96
CA GLN A 63 3.04 5.73 23.27
C GLN A 63 1.93 6.69 23.73
N ILE A 64 0.76 6.19 24.09
CA ILE A 64 -0.32 7.01 24.67
C ILE A 64 0.13 7.60 25.99
N GLN A 65 0.71 6.79 26.90
CA GLN A 65 1.19 7.27 28.20
C GLN A 65 2.34 8.29 28.05
N LEU A 66 3.35 7.98 27.24
CA LEU A 66 4.49 8.87 27.02
C LEU A 66 4.12 10.13 26.22
N GLY A 67 3.03 10.10 25.45
CA GLY A 67 2.50 11.25 24.71
C GLY A 67 1.95 12.34 25.63
N GLU A 68 1.45 11.98 26.81
CA GLU A 68 1.01 12.95 27.83
C GLU A 68 2.18 13.71 28.43
N GLU A 69 3.39 13.13 28.44
CA GLU A 69 4.63 13.71 28.94
C GLU A 69 5.49 14.37 27.83
N ASP A 70 5.01 14.45 26.58
CA ASP A 70 5.77 14.88 25.39
C ASP A 70 7.09 14.08 25.17
N ARG A 71 7.12 12.81 25.56
CA ARG A 71 8.28 11.89 25.50
C ARG A 71 8.04 10.71 24.58
N ALA A 72 6.90 10.65 23.88
CA ALA A 72 6.58 9.58 22.97
C ALA A 72 7.57 9.49 21.80
N LEU A 73 8.02 8.28 21.46
CA LEU A 73 8.78 8.02 20.25
C LEU A 73 7.93 8.32 19.00
N MET A 74 6.66 7.92 19.06
CA MET A 74 5.65 8.17 18.03
C MET A 74 4.38 8.69 18.70
N ASP A 75 4.17 10.01 18.66
CA ASP A 75 2.99 10.64 19.23
C ASP A 75 1.74 10.27 18.41
N LEU A 76 0.72 9.78 19.07
CA LEU A 76 -0.53 9.34 18.43
C LEU A 76 -1.59 10.45 18.33
N ARG A 77 -1.31 11.66 18.83
CA ARG A 77 -2.22 12.82 18.71
C ARG A 77 -2.60 13.19 17.27
N PRO A 78 -1.77 12.96 16.22
CA PRO A 78 -2.19 13.13 14.83
C PRO A 78 -3.48 12.39 14.45
N PHE A 79 -3.75 11.23 15.03
CA PHE A 79 -5.00 10.48 14.79
C PHE A 79 -6.26 11.17 15.30
N LYS A 80 -6.16 12.14 16.20
CA LYS A 80 -7.29 12.98 16.64
C LYS A 80 -7.66 14.04 15.60
N ILE A 81 -6.80 14.30 14.63
CA ILE A 81 -7.02 15.27 13.56
C ILE A 81 -7.69 14.59 12.39
N ARG A 82 -8.96 14.90 12.18
CA ARG A 82 -9.84 14.23 11.22
C ARG A 82 -9.24 14.19 9.79
N ASN A 83 -8.73 15.33 9.30
CA ASN A 83 -8.15 15.40 7.95
C ASN A 83 -6.91 14.52 7.81
N PHE A 84 -6.05 14.45 8.84
CA PHE A 84 -4.92 13.53 8.84
C PHE A 84 -5.38 12.09 8.77
N THR A 85 -6.31 11.68 9.63
CA THR A 85 -6.75 10.28 9.74
C THR A 85 -7.46 9.80 8.47
N PHE A 86 -8.37 10.58 7.90
CA PHE A 86 -9.03 10.20 6.64
C PHE A 86 -8.05 10.14 5.47
N SER A 87 -7.16 11.13 5.33
CA SER A 87 -6.13 11.09 4.29
C SER A 87 -5.17 9.92 4.49
N LEU A 88 -4.77 9.61 5.73
CA LEU A 88 -3.94 8.46 6.05
C LEU A 88 -4.61 7.16 5.63
N VAL A 89 -5.87 6.93 6.01
CA VAL A 89 -6.60 5.70 5.63
C VAL A 89 -6.67 5.55 4.11
N ALA A 90 -7.03 6.62 3.39
CA ALA A 90 -7.04 6.60 1.92
C ALA A 90 -5.67 6.29 1.32
N ILE A 91 -4.59 6.89 1.86
CA ILE A 91 -3.20 6.59 1.46
C ILE A 91 -2.88 5.11 1.66
N LEU A 92 -3.20 4.55 2.83
CA LEU A 92 -2.88 3.16 3.17
C LEU A 92 -3.60 2.17 2.24
N LEU A 93 -4.88 2.39 1.98
CA LEU A 93 -5.68 1.55 1.08
C LEU A 93 -5.16 1.62 -0.35
N ALA A 94 -4.97 2.83 -0.88
CA ALA A 94 -4.46 3.02 -2.24
C ALA A 94 -3.03 2.46 -2.40
N PHE A 95 -2.15 2.64 -1.41
CA PHE A 95 -0.78 2.12 -1.42
C PHE A 95 -0.76 0.59 -1.34
N GLY A 96 -1.62 -0.02 -0.53
CA GLY A 96 -1.79 -1.47 -0.48
C GLY A 96 -2.26 -2.05 -1.82
N ALA A 97 -3.26 -1.44 -2.45
CA ALA A 97 -3.73 -1.82 -3.78
C ALA A 97 -2.62 -1.68 -4.84
N MET A 98 -1.81 -0.61 -4.75
CA MET A 98 -0.68 -0.38 -5.65
C MET A 98 0.38 -1.48 -5.54
N LEU A 99 0.88 -1.77 -4.33
CA LEU A 99 1.92 -2.78 -4.15
C LEU A 99 1.41 -4.18 -4.47
N GLY A 100 0.15 -4.48 -4.15
CA GLY A 100 -0.47 -5.73 -4.57
C GLY A 100 -0.54 -5.86 -6.10
N THR A 101 -0.93 -4.80 -6.81
CA THR A 101 -0.95 -4.77 -8.27
C THR A 101 0.45 -4.95 -8.87
N VAL A 102 1.47 -4.28 -8.30
CA VAL A 102 2.88 -4.39 -8.73
C VAL A 102 3.39 -5.82 -8.59
N MET A 103 2.89 -6.61 -7.64
CA MET A 103 3.25 -8.03 -7.46
C MET A 103 2.44 -8.97 -8.35
N VAL A 104 1.14 -8.77 -8.46
CA VAL A 104 0.25 -9.67 -9.22
C VAL A 104 0.45 -9.52 -10.73
N LEU A 105 0.67 -8.31 -11.22
CA LEU A 105 0.76 -8.04 -12.66
C LEU A 105 1.91 -8.77 -13.36
N PRO A 106 3.15 -8.81 -12.84
CA PRO A 106 4.22 -9.62 -13.41
C PRO A 106 3.92 -11.12 -13.41
N ILE A 107 3.27 -11.63 -12.37
CA ILE A 107 2.88 -13.05 -12.28
C ILE A 107 1.91 -13.39 -13.42
N TYR A 108 0.91 -12.55 -13.64
CA TYR A 108 -0.04 -12.71 -14.74
C TYR A 108 0.66 -12.64 -16.11
N LEU A 109 1.47 -11.61 -16.35
CA LEU A 109 2.15 -11.41 -17.63
C LEU A 109 3.07 -12.59 -18.00
N GLN A 110 3.81 -13.11 -17.02
CA GLN A 110 4.78 -14.17 -17.27
C GLN A 110 4.12 -15.56 -17.29
N ASN A 111 3.21 -15.85 -16.35
CA ASN A 111 2.69 -17.21 -16.17
C ASN A 111 1.37 -17.46 -16.92
N SER A 112 0.61 -16.42 -17.27
CA SER A 112 -0.64 -16.55 -18.04
C SER A 112 -0.41 -16.19 -19.51
N LEU A 113 0.18 -15.01 -19.80
CA LEU A 113 0.45 -14.57 -21.18
C LEU A 113 1.78 -15.07 -21.75
N GLY A 114 2.65 -15.70 -20.94
CA GLY A 114 3.92 -16.26 -21.39
C GLY A 114 4.96 -15.24 -21.87
N VAL A 115 4.80 -13.94 -21.50
CA VAL A 115 5.76 -12.91 -21.90
C VAL A 115 7.02 -12.94 -21.05
N THR A 116 8.15 -12.50 -21.62
CA THR A 116 9.42 -12.47 -20.90
C THR A 116 9.46 -11.41 -19.80
N ALA A 117 10.37 -11.56 -18.84
CA ALA A 117 10.59 -10.56 -17.79
C ALA A 117 10.95 -9.16 -18.34
N LEU A 118 11.69 -9.12 -19.48
CA LEU A 118 11.99 -7.85 -20.15
C LEU A 118 10.70 -7.16 -20.64
N VAL A 119 9.82 -7.89 -21.31
CA VAL A 119 8.53 -7.35 -21.78
C VAL A 119 7.68 -6.93 -20.61
N THR A 120 7.65 -7.71 -19.53
CA THR A 120 6.96 -7.35 -18.28
C THR A 120 7.44 -5.98 -17.73
N GLY A 121 8.74 -5.77 -17.70
CA GLY A 121 9.32 -4.46 -17.29
C GLY A 121 8.90 -3.32 -18.21
N LEU A 122 8.90 -3.55 -19.53
CA LEU A 122 8.45 -2.56 -20.51
C LEU A 122 6.95 -2.23 -20.41
N VAL A 123 6.12 -3.19 -20.01
CA VAL A 123 4.68 -2.98 -19.76
C VAL A 123 4.43 -2.05 -18.58
N VAL A 124 5.21 -2.20 -17.49
CA VAL A 124 5.05 -1.41 -16.27
C VAL A 124 5.74 -0.02 -16.37
N MET A 125 6.77 0.08 -17.21
CA MET A 125 7.61 1.28 -17.33
C MET A 125 6.83 2.57 -17.68
N PRO A 126 5.87 2.61 -18.62
CA PRO A 126 5.15 3.84 -18.97
C PRO A 126 4.41 4.45 -17.78
N GLY A 127 3.76 3.62 -16.95
CA GLY A 127 3.09 4.06 -15.73
C GLY A 127 4.05 4.69 -14.73
N GLY A 128 5.20 4.05 -14.46
CA GLY A 128 6.23 4.57 -13.56
C GLY A 128 6.86 5.87 -14.05
N LEU A 129 7.17 5.96 -15.35
CA LEU A 129 7.69 7.19 -15.95
C LEU A 129 6.69 8.34 -15.84
N LEU A 130 5.40 8.08 -16.14
CA LEU A 130 4.36 9.09 -16.01
C LEU A 130 4.24 9.58 -14.56
N GLN A 131 4.26 8.71 -13.57
CA GLN A 131 4.25 9.11 -12.17
C GLN A 131 5.41 10.05 -11.84
N GLY A 132 6.63 9.71 -12.25
CA GLY A 132 7.82 10.54 -12.00
C GLY A 132 7.76 11.92 -12.67
N VAL A 133 7.28 11.97 -13.92
CA VAL A 133 7.19 13.22 -14.69
C VAL A 133 6.01 14.10 -14.25
N VAL A 134 4.85 13.48 -13.96
CA VAL A 134 3.60 14.20 -13.70
C VAL A 134 3.50 14.68 -12.24
N ALA A 135 4.12 13.99 -11.28
CA ALA A 135 4.04 14.33 -9.86
C ALA A 135 4.39 15.81 -9.53
N PRO A 136 5.46 16.42 -10.07
CA PRO A 136 5.76 17.83 -9.82
C PRO A 136 4.69 18.80 -10.36
N PHE A 137 4.03 18.44 -11.47
CA PHE A 137 2.94 19.26 -12.04
C PHE A 137 1.68 19.16 -11.19
N ILE A 138 1.38 17.97 -10.67
CA ILE A 138 0.26 17.75 -9.75
C ILE A 138 0.46 18.58 -8.48
N GLY A 139 1.67 18.61 -7.91
CA GLY A 139 1.98 19.47 -6.76
C GLY A 139 1.68 20.94 -7.02
N ARG A 140 2.18 21.47 -8.14
CA ARG A 140 1.91 22.87 -8.53
C ARG A 140 0.42 23.15 -8.78
N PHE A 141 -0.30 22.19 -9.35
CA PHE A 141 -1.72 22.32 -9.59
C PHE A 141 -2.52 22.28 -8.29
N TYR A 142 -2.12 21.39 -7.37
CA TYR A 142 -2.66 21.31 -6.02
C TYR A 142 -2.57 22.65 -5.29
N ASP A 143 -1.43 23.33 -5.36
CA ASP A 143 -1.21 24.63 -4.72
C ASP A 143 -2.18 25.71 -5.23
N LYS A 144 -2.68 25.57 -6.48
CA LYS A 144 -3.59 26.55 -7.10
C LYS A 144 -5.06 26.25 -6.85
N VAL A 145 -5.47 24.98 -6.91
CA VAL A 145 -6.90 24.60 -6.94
C VAL A 145 -7.32 23.76 -5.72
N GLY A 146 -6.37 23.38 -4.89
CA GLY A 146 -6.62 22.52 -3.73
C GLY A 146 -6.77 21.03 -4.07
N PRO A 147 -7.13 20.18 -3.07
CA PRO A 147 -7.13 18.72 -3.20
C PRO A 147 -8.28 18.15 -4.05
N ARG A 148 -9.49 18.70 -3.94
CA ARG A 148 -10.71 18.09 -4.52
C ARG A 148 -10.66 17.86 -6.03
N PRO A 149 -10.22 18.82 -6.88
CA PRO A 149 -10.17 18.64 -8.32
C PRO A 149 -9.16 17.58 -8.78
N LEU A 150 -8.25 17.16 -7.91
CA LEU A 150 -7.26 16.11 -8.17
C LEU A 150 -7.70 14.77 -7.61
N LEU A 151 -8.20 14.76 -6.36
CA LEU A 151 -8.58 13.53 -5.66
C LEU A 151 -9.76 12.83 -6.32
N ILE A 152 -10.80 13.56 -6.74
CA ILE A 152 -11.99 12.96 -7.33
C ILE A 152 -11.66 12.23 -8.65
N PRO A 153 -11.03 12.88 -9.66
CA PRO A 153 -10.62 12.17 -10.87
C PRO A 153 -9.62 11.06 -10.60
N GLY A 154 -8.68 11.28 -9.65
CA GLY A 154 -7.71 10.27 -9.24
C GLY A 154 -8.36 9.00 -8.70
N ALA A 155 -9.32 9.13 -7.78
CA ALA A 155 -10.07 8.02 -7.21
C ALA A 155 -10.91 7.28 -8.27
N VAL A 156 -11.57 8.03 -9.17
CA VAL A 156 -12.34 7.44 -10.28
C VAL A 156 -11.42 6.65 -11.21
N LEU A 157 -10.29 7.23 -11.65
CA LEU A 157 -9.34 6.54 -12.53
C LEU A 157 -8.73 5.32 -11.87
N LEU A 158 -8.34 5.42 -10.60
CA LEU A 158 -7.81 4.30 -9.82
C LEU A 158 -8.82 3.15 -9.74
N THR A 159 -10.05 3.48 -9.34
CA THR A 159 -11.13 2.49 -9.19
C THR A 159 -11.50 1.85 -10.52
N VAL A 160 -11.71 2.65 -11.57
CA VAL A 160 -12.04 2.14 -12.91
C VAL A 160 -10.94 1.23 -13.43
N ALA A 161 -9.67 1.63 -13.31
CA ALA A 161 -8.54 0.81 -13.73
C ALA A 161 -8.43 -0.50 -12.92
N ALA A 162 -8.60 -0.43 -11.59
CA ALA A 162 -8.56 -1.60 -10.72
C ALA A 162 -9.65 -2.62 -11.09
N TRP A 163 -10.87 -2.16 -11.37
CA TRP A 163 -11.94 -3.03 -11.86
C TRP A 163 -11.72 -3.49 -13.30
N ALA A 164 -11.18 -2.65 -14.18
CA ALA A 164 -10.89 -3.05 -15.55
C ALA A 164 -9.82 -4.15 -15.64
N PHE A 165 -8.89 -4.24 -14.68
CA PHE A 165 -7.99 -5.38 -14.57
C PHE A 165 -8.71 -6.73 -14.36
N THR A 166 -9.93 -6.74 -13.83
CA THR A 166 -10.72 -7.98 -13.69
C THR A 166 -11.20 -8.54 -15.03
N LEU A 167 -11.14 -7.74 -16.10
CA LEU A 167 -11.49 -8.17 -17.45
C LEU A 167 -10.36 -8.92 -18.16
N LEU A 168 -9.15 -8.94 -17.58
CA LEU A 168 -8.01 -9.64 -18.13
C LEU A 168 -8.23 -11.17 -18.09
N ASP A 169 -7.84 -11.82 -19.16
CA ASP A 169 -7.92 -13.27 -19.36
C ASP A 169 -6.62 -13.82 -19.97
N GLY A 170 -6.58 -15.13 -20.28
CA GLY A 170 -5.40 -15.78 -20.86
C GLY A 170 -5.06 -15.35 -22.32
N PHE A 171 -5.92 -14.56 -22.96
CA PHE A 171 -5.77 -14.12 -24.35
C PHE A 171 -5.71 -12.61 -24.51
N SER A 172 -5.75 -11.87 -23.40
CA SER A 172 -5.75 -10.40 -23.41
C SER A 172 -4.48 -9.85 -24.05
N PRO A 173 -4.59 -8.89 -24.99
CA PRO A 173 -3.42 -8.29 -25.62
C PRO A 173 -2.57 -7.52 -24.60
N VAL A 174 -1.24 -7.66 -24.68
CA VAL A 174 -0.29 -6.97 -23.79
C VAL A 174 -0.50 -5.44 -23.81
N ALA A 175 -0.89 -4.88 -24.96
CA ALA A 175 -1.20 -3.44 -25.08
C ALA A 175 -2.34 -3.01 -24.14
N MET A 176 -3.35 -3.86 -23.92
CA MET A 176 -4.44 -3.58 -22.97
C MET A 176 -3.89 -3.46 -21.54
N VAL A 177 -2.96 -4.34 -21.16
CA VAL A 177 -2.33 -4.31 -19.84
C VAL A 177 -1.53 -3.02 -19.64
N VAL A 178 -0.78 -2.58 -20.68
CA VAL A 178 -0.04 -1.30 -20.66
C VAL A 178 -0.99 -0.12 -20.42
N VAL A 179 -2.11 -0.06 -21.14
CA VAL A 179 -3.09 1.01 -21.00
C VAL A 179 -3.69 1.01 -19.59
N LEU A 180 -4.16 -0.14 -19.12
CA LEU A 180 -4.78 -0.26 -17.78
C LEU A 180 -3.79 0.12 -16.68
N HIS A 181 -2.54 -0.37 -16.75
CA HIS A 181 -1.51 -0.03 -15.76
C HIS A 181 -1.15 1.47 -15.81
N THR A 182 -1.12 2.06 -16.98
CA THR A 182 -0.86 3.49 -17.15
C THR A 182 -1.98 4.33 -16.54
N VAL A 183 -3.26 3.98 -16.82
CA VAL A 183 -4.43 4.66 -16.22
C VAL A 183 -4.43 4.52 -14.70
N PHE A 184 -4.16 3.31 -14.18
CA PHE A 184 -4.00 3.05 -12.75
C PHE A 184 -2.91 3.94 -12.13
N SER A 185 -1.76 4.04 -12.77
CA SER A 185 -0.60 4.85 -12.33
C SER A 185 -0.92 6.34 -12.30
N VAL A 186 -1.67 6.84 -13.29
CA VAL A 186 -2.14 8.24 -13.30
C VAL A 186 -3.12 8.48 -12.15
N GLY A 187 -4.08 7.58 -11.93
CA GLY A 187 -5.00 7.65 -10.79
C GLY A 187 -4.27 7.71 -9.46
N MET A 188 -3.27 6.83 -9.28
CA MET A 188 -2.40 6.83 -8.10
C MET A 188 -1.67 8.16 -7.90
N CYS A 189 -1.09 8.72 -8.96
CA CYS A 189 -0.35 9.98 -8.88
C CYS A 189 -1.26 11.15 -8.48
N LEU A 190 -2.47 11.20 -9.04
CA LEU A 190 -3.50 12.21 -8.73
C LEU A 190 -4.01 12.11 -7.29
N MET A 191 -3.96 10.92 -6.67
CA MET A 191 -4.37 10.72 -5.26
C MET A 191 -3.21 10.94 -4.29
N MET A 192 -2.05 10.29 -4.49
CA MET A 192 -0.98 10.23 -3.51
C MET A 192 -0.44 11.60 -3.13
N THR A 193 -0.10 12.45 -4.12
CA THR A 193 0.47 13.77 -3.86
C THR A 193 -0.46 14.68 -3.06
N PRO A 194 -1.75 14.87 -3.44
CA PRO A 194 -2.68 15.66 -2.65
C PRO A 194 -2.98 15.08 -1.27
N LEU A 195 -3.14 13.76 -1.15
CA LEU A 195 -3.42 13.11 0.14
C LEU A 195 -2.27 13.30 1.12
N MET A 196 -1.01 13.08 0.69
CA MET A 196 0.16 13.30 1.54
C MET A 196 0.28 14.75 1.98
N THR A 197 0.08 15.70 1.06
CA THR A 197 0.13 17.13 1.36
C THR A 197 -0.98 17.52 2.32
N THR A 198 -2.21 17.02 2.12
CA THR A 198 -3.36 17.29 3.01
C THR A 198 -3.15 16.66 4.39
N ALA A 199 -2.68 15.40 4.46
CA ALA A 199 -2.42 14.71 5.71
C ALA A 199 -1.42 15.51 6.57
N LEU A 200 -0.22 15.72 6.05
CA LEU A 200 0.84 16.40 6.80
C LEU A 200 0.55 17.89 7.01
N GLY A 201 -0.03 18.57 6.04
CA GLY A 201 -0.39 19.99 6.13
C GLY A 201 -1.51 20.28 7.13
N SER A 202 -2.31 19.27 7.53
CA SER A 202 -3.33 19.42 8.57
C SER A 202 -2.76 19.38 9.99
N LEU A 203 -1.49 19.01 10.15
CA LEU A 203 -0.86 18.86 11.46
C LEU A 203 -0.23 20.18 11.95
N PRO A 204 -0.29 20.45 13.27
CA PRO A 204 0.55 21.46 13.89
C PRO A 204 2.04 21.12 13.66
N ARG A 205 2.89 22.15 13.59
CA ARG A 205 4.34 21.97 13.34
C ARG A 205 5.01 21.02 14.34
N THR A 206 4.56 21.02 15.59
CA THR A 206 5.07 20.15 16.67
C THR A 206 4.79 18.67 16.42
N LEU A 207 3.72 18.33 15.69
CA LEU A 207 3.31 16.96 15.37
C LEU A 207 3.74 16.50 13.98
N TYR A 208 4.32 17.39 13.15
CA TYR A 208 4.67 17.08 11.77
C TYR A 208 5.64 15.89 11.65
N GLY A 209 6.69 15.86 12.49
CA GLY A 209 7.66 14.76 12.51
C GLY A 209 7.01 13.41 12.90
N HIS A 210 6.17 13.42 13.92
CA HIS A 210 5.44 12.22 14.36
C HIS A 210 4.43 11.75 13.30
N GLY A 211 3.69 12.68 12.67
CA GLY A 211 2.76 12.36 11.58
C GLY A 211 3.46 11.76 10.37
N SER A 212 4.63 12.29 10.00
CA SER A 212 5.45 11.73 8.92
C SER A 212 5.96 10.33 9.25
N ALA A 213 6.40 10.08 10.49
CA ALA A 213 6.82 8.76 10.95
C ALA A 213 5.65 7.75 10.91
N ILE A 214 4.47 8.13 11.43
CA ILE A 214 3.24 7.32 11.36
C ILE A 214 2.92 6.96 9.90
N LEU A 215 2.90 7.95 9.02
CA LEU A 215 2.55 7.78 7.63
C LEU A 215 3.49 6.79 6.93
N ASN A 216 4.81 6.98 7.05
CA ASN A 216 5.80 6.10 6.44
C ASN A 216 5.73 4.66 6.99
N THR A 217 5.62 4.51 8.31
CA THR A 217 5.56 3.19 8.95
C THR A 217 4.30 2.42 8.53
N LEU A 218 3.15 3.08 8.58
CA LEU A 218 1.88 2.45 8.20
C LEU A 218 1.77 2.18 6.71
N GLN A 219 2.38 3.01 5.85
CA GLN A 219 2.47 2.72 4.41
C GLN A 219 3.21 1.40 4.15
N GLN A 220 4.35 1.15 4.81
CA GLN A 220 5.08 -0.11 4.63
C GLN A 220 4.22 -1.31 5.07
N LEU A 221 3.52 -1.18 6.20
CA LEU A 221 2.63 -2.23 6.68
C LEU A 221 1.45 -2.45 5.71
N ALA A 222 0.83 -1.37 5.23
CA ALA A 222 -0.27 -1.43 4.26
C ALA A 222 0.16 -2.06 2.93
N GLY A 223 1.39 -1.74 2.49
CA GLY A 223 1.97 -2.36 1.29
C GLY A 223 2.16 -3.86 1.44
N ALA A 224 2.73 -4.30 2.57
CA ALA A 224 2.89 -5.72 2.87
C ALA A 224 1.53 -6.44 2.98
N ALA A 225 0.56 -5.82 3.67
CA ALA A 225 -0.79 -6.37 3.81
C ALA A 225 -1.53 -6.44 2.46
N GLY A 226 -1.47 -5.39 1.65
CA GLY A 226 -2.08 -5.34 0.33
C GLY A 226 -1.50 -6.40 -0.62
N THR A 227 -0.17 -6.53 -0.64
CA THR A 227 0.51 -7.60 -1.38
C THR A 227 0.06 -8.97 -0.90
N ALA A 228 0.02 -9.22 0.42
CA ALA A 228 -0.40 -10.49 1.00
C ALA A 228 -1.84 -10.84 0.61
N ILE A 229 -2.77 -9.89 0.72
CA ILE A 229 -4.18 -10.07 0.36
C ILE A 229 -4.31 -10.43 -1.12
N MET A 230 -3.65 -9.69 -2.00
CA MET A 230 -3.77 -9.93 -3.44
C MET A 230 -3.08 -11.24 -3.88
N ILE A 231 -1.94 -11.61 -3.29
CA ILE A 231 -1.27 -12.89 -3.57
C ILE A 231 -2.12 -14.05 -3.03
N ALA A 232 -2.71 -13.93 -1.83
CA ALA A 232 -3.62 -14.94 -1.31
C ALA A 232 -4.85 -15.14 -2.20
N ALA A 233 -5.45 -14.03 -2.66
CA ALA A 233 -6.58 -14.05 -3.58
C ALA A 233 -6.20 -14.69 -4.94
N LEU A 234 -5.03 -14.36 -5.48
CA LEU A 234 -4.47 -14.98 -6.69
C LEU A 234 -4.31 -16.50 -6.50
N SER A 235 -3.66 -16.91 -5.41
CA SER A 235 -3.41 -18.32 -5.12
C SER A 235 -4.72 -19.10 -4.96
N PHE A 236 -5.68 -18.53 -4.24
CA PHE A 236 -7.00 -19.12 -4.05
C PHE A 236 -7.75 -19.30 -5.38
N GLY A 237 -7.81 -18.27 -6.21
CA GLY A 237 -8.48 -18.33 -7.52
C GLY A 237 -7.78 -19.30 -8.49
N THR A 238 -6.44 -19.35 -8.48
CA THR A 238 -5.65 -20.28 -9.27
C THR A 238 -5.93 -21.73 -8.85
N LEU A 239 -5.97 -22.00 -7.53
CA LEU A 239 -6.26 -23.34 -7.00
C LEU A 239 -7.66 -23.80 -7.40
N LEU A 240 -8.67 -22.94 -7.29
CA LEU A 240 -10.04 -23.28 -7.68
C LEU A 240 -10.13 -23.64 -9.16
N ALA A 241 -9.50 -22.86 -10.04
CA ALA A 241 -9.50 -23.10 -11.48
C ALA A 241 -8.72 -24.38 -11.84
N SER A 242 -7.58 -24.63 -11.20
CA SER A 242 -6.79 -25.85 -11.40
C SER A 242 -7.58 -27.09 -10.97
N ASN A 243 -8.29 -27.05 -9.85
CA ASN A 243 -9.15 -28.15 -9.37
C ASN A 243 -10.35 -28.39 -10.31
N ALA A 244 -10.79 -27.36 -11.05
CA ALA A 244 -11.82 -27.47 -12.08
C ALA A 244 -11.28 -27.99 -13.44
N GLY A 245 -9.98 -28.31 -13.54
CA GLY A 245 -9.34 -28.86 -14.74
C GLY A 245 -8.82 -27.85 -15.73
N SER A 246 -8.77 -26.55 -15.39
CA SER A 246 -8.19 -25.52 -16.27
C SER A 246 -6.68 -25.73 -16.47
N ALA A 247 -6.21 -25.39 -17.68
CA ALA A 247 -4.77 -25.37 -17.96
C ALA A 247 -4.07 -24.34 -17.06
N GLN A 248 -2.78 -24.57 -16.77
CA GLN A 248 -2.00 -23.73 -15.85
C GLN A 248 -2.10 -22.22 -16.15
N ALA A 249 -1.95 -21.82 -17.41
CA ALA A 249 -2.01 -20.43 -17.84
C ALA A 249 -3.41 -19.81 -17.57
N GLU A 250 -4.48 -20.56 -17.85
CA GLU A 250 -5.86 -20.14 -17.61
C GLU A 250 -6.20 -20.09 -16.12
N ALA A 251 -5.69 -21.03 -15.34
CA ALA A 251 -5.84 -21.03 -13.90
C ALA A 251 -5.18 -19.78 -13.27
N VAL A 252 -3.99 -19.39 -13.73
CA VAL A 252 -3.33 -18.14 -13.28
C VAL A 252 -4.12 -16.91 -13.70
N ALA A 253 -4.70 -16.86 -14.91
CA ALA A 253 -5.57 -15.76 -15.34
C ALA A 253 -6.80 -15.64 -14.42
N SER A 254 -7.44 -16.76 -14.09
CA SER A 254 -8.58 -16.82 -13.17
C SER A 254 -8.19 -16.34 -11.76
N GLY A 255 -7.05 -16.78 -11.25
CA GLY A 255 -6.50 -16.29 -9.97
C GLY A 255 -6.20 -14.79 -9.98
N THR A 256 -5.64 -14.28 -11.08
CA THR A 256 -5.39 -12.85 -11.28
C THR A 256 -6.68 -12.04 -11.24
N ARG A 257 -7.76 -12.53 -11.82
CA ARG A 257 -9.09 -11.90 -11.75
C ARG A 257 -9.58 -11.78 -10.30
N VAL A 258 -9.46 -12.86 -9.51
CA VAL A 258 -9.84 -12.85 -8.08
C VAL A 258 -8.98 -11.85 -7.29
N ALA A 259 -7.68 -11.78 -7.57
CA ALA A 259 -6.79 -10.80 -6.96
C ALA A 259 -7.22 -9.35 -7.29
N PHE A 260 -7.53 -9.06 -8.56
CA PHE A 260 -7.97 -7.72 -8.95
C PHE A 260 -9.37 -7.38 -8.47
N ILE A 261 -10.26 -8.33 -8.21
CA ILE A 261 -11.51 -8.09 -7.49
C ILE A 261 -11.20 -7.59 -6.07
N ALA A 262 -10.29 -8.25 -5.35
CA ALA A 262 -9.89 -7.80 -4.01
C ALA A 262 -9.24 -6.40 -4.06
N GLY A 263 -8.35 -6.14 -5.03
CA GLY A 263 -7.76 -4.83 -5.27
C GLY A 263 -8.78 -3.75 -5.63
N GLY A 264 -9.78 -4.09 -6.44
CA GLY A 264 -10.89 -3.21 -6.81
C GLY A 264 -11.77 -2.83 -5.62
N ILE A 265 -12.06 -3.78 -4.72
CA ILE A 265 -12.79 -3.51 -3.47
C ILE A 265 -11.99 -2.53 -2.60
N ILE A 266 -10.68 -2.76 -2.44
CA ILE A 266 -9.79 -1.86 -1.68
C ILE A 266 -9.81 -0.46 -2.32
N ALA A 267 -9.73 -0.35 -3.63
CA ALA A 267 -9.74 0.92 -4.36
C ALA A 267 -11.07 1.69 -4.23
N VAL A 268 -12.21 1.01 -4.12
CA VAL A 268 -13.53 1.65 -3.88
C VAL A 268 -13.61 2.26 -2.48
N ILE A 269 -12.97 1.62 -1.49
CA ILE A 269 -12.99 2.08 -0.09
C ILE A 269 -12.00 3.25 0.11
N ALA A 270 -10.94 3.32 -0.72
CA ALA A 270 -9.90 4.35 -0.64
C ALA A 270 -10.39 5.71 -1.09
#